data_71f2de7c974be98cdcd1e729936fecbe
#
_entry.id   71f2de7c974be98cdcd1e729936fecbe
#
_cell.length_a   1.000
_cell.length_b   1.000
_cell.length_c   1.000
_cell.angle_alpha   90.00
_cell.angle_beta   90.00
_cell.angle_gamma   90.00
#
_symmetry.space_group_name_H-M   'P 1'
#
loop_
_entity.id
_entity.type
_entity.pdbx_description
1 polymer ?
#
loop_
_entity_poly.entity_id
_entity_poly.type
_entity_poly.pdbx_seq_one_letter_code
_entity_poly.pdbx_strand_id
1 'polypeptide(L)'
;KKCGHKTTLTADTVMHNSKLPLMYWFTAIHLLTSTRKTFSALEMQRQLGHKRYQPIWEMMHKLRSVMGQRDTTYQLSESIELDEAFFSTENSDEAKKQEKRKAGAGSQRKSKVLVMIESKAVPENKQKKGKKDRKSGHIKMKVVPDVKASTVTEASKVAVAADSRIITDDSKS
;
A
#
# COMPACT_ATOMS: atom_id res chain seq x y z
N LYS A 1 -41.01 13.72 -18.47
CA LYS A 1 -39.90 14.34 -19.25
C LYS A 1 -38.64 13.55 -18.95
N LYS A 2 -38.04 12.91 -19.95
CA LYS A 2 -36.74 12.22 -19.77
C LYS A 2 -35.68 13.29 -19.59
N CYS A 3 -34.96 13.25 -18.47
CA CYS A 3 -33.80 14.09 -18.22
C CYS A 3 -32.73 13.73 -19.26
N GLY A 4 -32.22 14.69 -20.01
CA GLY A 4 -31.20 14.50 -21.06
C GLY A 4 -29.81 14.15 -20.54
N HIS A 5 -29.70 13.69 -19.28
CA HIS A 5 -28.43 13.33 -18.65
C HIS A 5 -27.80 12.11 -19.32
N LYS A 6 -26.56 12.26 -19.78
CA LYS A 6 -25.75 11.16 -20.34
C LYS A 6 -24.70 10.74 -19.33
N THR A 7 -24.73 9.48 -18.93
CA THR A 7 -23.70 8.89 -18.06
C THR A 7 -22.69 8.15 -18.90
N THR A 8 -21.41 8.36 -18.67
CA THR A 8 -20.33 7.61 -19.30
C THR A 8 -19.99 6.37 -18.48
N LEU A 9 -19.42 5.34 -19.12
CA LEU A 9 -18.95 4.11 -18.42
C LEU A 9 -17.90 4.41 -17.34
N THR A 10 -17.19 5.52 -17.46
CA THR A 10 -16.14 5.92 -16.51
C THR A 10 -16.63 6.87 -15.43
N ALA A 11 -17.92 7.28 -15.47
CA ALA A 11 -18.48 8.16 -14.45
C ALA A 11 -18.37 7.52 -13.07
N ASP A 12 -18.02 8.32 -12.06
CA ASP A 12 -17.87 7.90 -10.66
C ASP A 12 -16.84 6.77 -10.41
N THR A 13 -15.95 6.53 -11.39
CA THR A 13 -14.83 5.60 -11.25
C THR A 13 -13.50 6.35 -11.16
N VAL A 14 -12.41 5.63 -10.82
CA VAL A 14 -11.04 6.17 -10.85
C VAL A 14 -10.65 6.75 -12.21
N MET A 15 -11.33 6.32 -13.28
CA MET A 15 -11.11 6.74 -14.66
C MET A 15 -11.91 7.98 -15.05
N HIS A 16 -12.73 8.53 -14.13
CA HIS A 16 -13.57 9.69 -14.40
C HIS A 16 -12.73 10.88 -14.89
N ASN A 17 -13.22 11.60 -15.91
CA ASN A 17 -12.55 12.72 -16.55
C ASN A 17 -11.15 12.42 -17.14
N SER A 18 -10.78 11.17 -17.31
CA SER A 18 -9.54 10.81 -17.97
C SER A 18 -9.66 10.85 -19.49
N LYS A 19 -8.66 11.45 -20.14
CA LYS A 19 -8.51 11.42 -21.61
C LYS A 19 -7.66 10.24 -22.10
N LEU A 20 -7.13 9.42 -21.18
CA LEU A 20 -6.36 8.23 -21.51
C LEU A 20 -7.28 7.11 -21.99
N PRO A 21 -6.87 6.31 -22.99
CA PRO A 21 -7.60 5.12 -23.40
C PRO A 21 -7.80 4.14 -22.24
N LEU A 22 -8.95 3.48 -22.16
CA LEU A 22 -9.24 2.48 -21.12
C LEU A 22 -8.21 1.35 -21.07
N MET A 23 -7.67 0.98 -22.24
CA MET A 23 -6.62 -0.04 -22.34
C MET A 23 -5.39 0.32 -21.49
N TYR A 24 -5.02 1.60 -21.40
CA TYR A 24 -3.89 2.04 -20.57
C TYR A 24 -4.16 1.80 -19.10
N TRP A 25 -5.38 2.07 -18.64
CA TRP A 25 -5.81 1.81 -17.27
C TRP A 25 -5.75 0.32 -16.93
N PHE A 26 -6.30 -0.54 -17.79
CA PHE A 26 -6.29 -1.99 -17.55
C PHE A 26 -4.88 -2.57 -17.61
N THR A 27 -4.05 -2.12 -18.55
CA THR A 27 -2.64 -2.53 -18.61
C THR A 27 -1.88 -2.09 -17.36
N ALA A 28 -2.09 -0.85 -16.90
CA ALA A 28 -1.45 -0.34 -15.69
C ALA A 28 -1.89 -1.14 -14.45
N ILE A 29 -3.18 -1.42 -14.29
CA ILE A 29 -3.70 -2.26 -13.20
C ILE A 29 -3.06 -3.65 -13.25
N HIS A 30 -3.03 -4.28 -14.42
CA HIS A 30 -2.43 -5.60 -14.59
C HIS A 30 -0.95 -5.59 -14.19
N LEU A 31 -0.16 -4.66 -14.69
CA LEU A 31 1.27 -4.58 -14.37
C LEU A 31 1.52 -4.29 -12.89
N LEU A 32 0.73 -3.43 -12.25
CA LEU A 32 0.84 -3.12 -10.83
C LEU A 32 0.51 -4.31 -9.93
N THR A 33 -0.43 -5.17 -10.35
CA THR A 33 -0.92 -6.27 -9.51
C THR A 33 -0.26 -7.61 -9.79
N SER A 34 0.27 -7.82 -11.00
CA SER A 34 0.85 -9.11 -11.41
C SER A 34 2.36 -9.21 -11.18
N THR A 35 3.05 -8.09 -11.03
CA THR A 35 4.51 -8.08 -10.90
C THR A 35 4.95 -7.87 -9.44
N ARG A 36 6.07 -8.50 -9.06
CA ARG A 36 6.70 -8.30 -7.75
C ARG A 36 7.52 -7.02 -7.67
N LYS A 37 7.85 -6.43 -8.80
CA LYS A 37 8.64 -5.19 -8.88
C LYS A 37 7.69 -3.99 -8.92
N THR A 38 8.07 -2.93 -8.23
CA THR A 38 7.35 -1.66 -8.32
C THR A 38 7.59 -1.00 -9.66
N PHE A 39 6.51 -0.50 -10.28
CA PHE A 39 6.61 0.32 -11.48
C PHE A 39 6.69 1.79 -11.12
N SER A 40 7.71 2.48 -11.61
CA SER A 40 7.73 3.94 -11.64
C SER A 40 6.79 4.46 -12.72
N ALA A 41 6.33 5.71 -12.60
CA ALA A 41 5.51 6.31 -13.65
C ALA A 41 6.27 6.44 -14.99
N LEU A 42 7.59 6.61 -14.93
CA LEU A 42 8.43 6.67 -16.14
C LEU A 42 8.50 5.30 -16.83
N GLU A 43 8.66 4.23 -16.07
CA GLU A 43 8.64 2.88 -16.64
C GLU A 43 7.25 2.53 -17.19
N MET A 44 6.18 2.90 -16.50
CA MET A 44 4.83 2.73 -16.99
C MET A 44 4.59 3.50 -18.29
N GLN A 45 5.12 4.72 -18.41
CA GLN A 45 5.06 5.50 -19.64
C GLN A 45 5.72 4.77 -20.81
N ARG A 46 6.90 4.16 -20.59
CA ARG A 46 7.61 3.37 -21.61
C ARG A 46 6.81 2.15 -22.05
N GLN A 47 6.27 1.40 -21.09
CA GLN A 47 5.46 0.21 -21.34
C GLN A 47 4.19 0.52 -22.16
N LEU A 48 3.56 1.66 -21.88
CA LEU A 48 2.36 2.10 -22.59
C LEU A 48 2.66 2.83 -23.91
N GLY A 49 3.90 3.18 -24.19
CA GLY A 49 4.29 3.93 -25.38
C GLY A 49 3.71 5.35 -25.44
N HIS A 50 3.35 5.94 -24.28
CA HIS A 50 2.71 7.26 -24.25
C HIS A 50 3.74 8.40 -24.34
N LYS A 51 3.49 9.40 -25.18
CA LYS A 51 4.45 10.49 -25.43
C LYS A 51 4.66 11.42 -24.22
N ARG A 52 3.63 11.67 -23.43
CA ARG A 52 3.65 12.61 -22.31
C ARG A 52 3.73 11.87 -20.97
N TYR A 53 4.62 12.33 -20.09
CA TYR A 53 4.81 11.75 -18.76
C TYR A 53 3.64 12.07 -17.80
N GLN A 54 3.20 13.33 -17.75
CA GLN A 54 2.24 13.82 -16.77
C GLN A 54 0.93 13.01 -16.67
N PRO A 55 0.22 12.68 -17.78
CA PRO A 55 -1.00 11.89 -17.67
C PRO A 55 -0.80 10.50 -17.10
N ILE A 56 0.35 9.88 -17.35
CA ILE A 56 0.70 8.56 -16.84
C ILE A 56 1.02 8.65 -15.33
N TRP A 57 1.73 9.68 -14.91
CA TRP A 57 1.99 9.96 -13.51
C TRP A 57 0.69 10.16 -12.73
N GLU A 58 -0.24 10.98 -13.22
CA GLU A 58 -1.55 11.20 -12.61
C GLU A 58 -2.38 9.89 -12.53
N MET A 59 -2.40 9.11 -13.60
CA MET A 59 -3.06 7.79 -13.62
C MET A 59 -2.50 6.88 -12.53
N MET A 60 -1.18 6.80 -12.40
CA MET A 60 -0.51 5.97 -11.39
C MET A 60 -0.84 6.43 -9.97
N HIS A 61 -0.91 7.75 -9.73
CA HIS A 61 -1.29 8.29 -8.43
C HIS A 61 -2.75 7.99 -8.09
N LYS A 62 -3.67 8.13 -9.04
CA LYS A 62 -5.08 7.77 -8.87
C LYS A 62 -5.23 6.28 -8.51
N LEU A 63 -4.54 5.38 -9.22
CA LEU A 63 -4.57 3.95 -8.94
C LEU A 63 -4.05 3.63 -7.53
N ARG A 64 -2.91 4.21 -7.13
CA ARG A 64 -2.34 4.02 -5.79
C ARG A 64 -3.27 4.56 -4.70
N SER A 65 -3.91 5.69 -4.93
CA SER A 65 -4.89 6.26 -3.99
C SER A 65 -6.08 5.33 -3.76
N VAL A 66 -6.64 4.76 -4.81
CA VAL A 66 -7.75 3.79 -4.71
C VAL A 66 -7.31 2.51 -4.00
N MET A 67 -6.09 2.02 -4.27
CA MET A 67 -5.53 0.86 -3.55
C MET A 67 -5.42 1.14 -2.04
N GLY A 68 -4.96 2.34 -1.64
CA GLY A 68 -4.90 2.74 -0.24
C GLY A 68 -6.29 2.91 0.40
N GLN A 69 -7.27 3.45 -0.33
CA GLN A 69 -8.65 3.58 0.17
C GLN A 69 -9.29 2.21 0.41
N ARG A 70 -9.01 1.23 -0.43
CA ARG A 70 -9.51 -0.13 -0.24
C ARG A 70 -9.09 -0.72 1.11
N ASP A 71 -7.92 -0.38 1.63
CA ASP A 71 -7.43 -0.89 2.91
C ASP A 71 -8.31 -0.47 4.11
N THR A 72 -9.17 0.53 3.95
CA THR A 72 -10.13 0.94 4.99
C THR A 72 -11.39 0.07 5.01
N THR A 73 -11.65 -0.72 3.98
CA THR A 73 -12.91 -1.47 3.82
C THR A 73 -12.94 -2.83 4.51
N TYR A 74 -11.80 -3.30 5.02
CA TYR A 74 -11.70 -4.61 5.70
C TYR A 74 -10.78 -4.53 6.92
N GLN A 75 -10.93 -5.48 7.82
CA GLN A 75 -9.98 -5.73 8.91
C GLN A 75 -9.21 -7.02 8.63
N LEU A 76 -7.97 -7.06 9.11
CA LEU A 76 -7.16 -8.28 9.06
C LEU A 76 -7.66 -9.27 10.10
N SER A 77 -7.61 -10.56 9.79
CA SER A 77 -8.15 -11.62 10.64
C SER A 77 -7.18 -12.80 10.79
N GLU A 78 -7.48 -13.70 11.72
CA GLU A 78 -6.71 -14.90 12.03
C GLU A 78 -5.34 -14.59 12.68
N SER A 79 -4.26 -14.94 12.02
CA SER A 79 -2.90 -14.71 12.50
C SER A 79 -2.24 -13.58 11.71
N ILE A 80 -1.72 -12.58 12.39
CA ILE A 80 -1.19 -11.36 11.78
C ILE A 80 0.26 -11.21 12.22
N GLU A 81 1.15 -11.15 11.24
CA GLU A 81 2.55 -10.78 11.42
C GLU A 81 2.65 -9.26 11.35
N LEU A 82 3.22 -8.64 12.39
CA LEU A 82 3.37 -7.20 12.51
C LEU A 82 4.86 -6.87 12.59
N ASP A 83 5.30 -5.94 11.74
CA ASP A 83 6.69 -5.49 11.64
C ASP A 83 6.76 -3.99 11.33
N GLU A 84 7.88 -3.35 11.60
CA GLU A 84 8.12 -1.95 11.30
C GLU A 84 9.05 -1.79 10.10
N ALA A 85 8.64 -0.93 9.18
CA ALA A 85 9.45 -0.53 8.04
C ALA A 85 9.81 0.95 8.08
N PHE A 86 11.02 1.29 7.68
CA PHE A 86 11.55 2.65 7.69
C PHE A 86 11.87 3.11 6.28
N PHE A 87 11.10 4.06 5.76
CA PHE A 87 11.29 4.60 4.42
C PHE A 87 11.95 5.97 4.48
N SER A 88 13.00 6.16 3.68
CA SER A 88 13.63 7.47 3.54
C SER A 88 12.66 8.46 2.90
N THR A 89 12.51 9.63 3.50
CA THR A 89 11.69 10.73 2.99
C THR A 89 12.56 11.94 2.68
N GLU A 90 12.22 12.67 1.62
CA GLU A 90 12.78 13.99 1.38
C GLU A 90 12.12 14.97 2.34
N ASN A 91 12.89 15.43 3.32
CA ASN A 91 12.47 16.56 4.15
C ASN A 91 12.83 17.87 3.44
N SER A 92 11.99 18.90 3.57
CA SER A 92 12.32 20.24 3.10
C SER A 92 13.66 20.71 3.69
N ASP A 93 14.41 21.50 2.94
CA ASP A 93 15.76 21.92 3.34
C ASP A 93 15.79 22.73 4.65
N GLU A 94 14.66 23.33 5.04
CA GLU A 94 14.49 24.06 6.29
C GLU A 94 14.49 23.13 7.52
N ALA A 95 13.84 21.94 7.43
CA ALA A 95 13.88 20.94 8.50
C ALA A 95 15.25 20.27 8.65
N LYS A 96 16.07 20.29 7.59
CA LYS A 96 17.43 19.71 7.60
C LYS A 96 18.45 20.54 8.43
N LYS A 97 18.18 21.81 8.65
CA LYS A 97 19.14 22.74 9.30
C LYS A 97 19.07 22.78 10.82
N GLN A 98 17.98 22.34 11.43
CA GLN A 98 17.69 22.61 12.84
C GLN A 98 17.99 21.48 13.84
N GLU A 99 18.24 20.24 13.44
CA GLU A 99 18.43 19.15 14.39
C GLU A 99 19.70 18.31 14.15
N LYS A 100 20.37 17.95 15.26
CA LYS A 100 21.48 16.97 15.25
C LYS A 100 20.98 15.65 14.63
N ARG A 101 21.69 15.20 13.59
CA ARG A 101 21.34 13.99 12.82
C ARG A 101 21.44 12.75 13.70
N LYS A 102 20.33 12.05 13.90
CA LYS A 102 20.30 10.73 14.54
C LYS A 102 20.28 9.64 13.45
N ALA A 103 21.07 8.58 13.66
CA ALA A 103 21.08 7.39 12.81
C ALA A 103 20.12 6.31 13.36
N GLY A 104 19.75 5.34 12.53
CA GLY A 104 18.92 4.20 12.94
C GLY A 104 17.42 4.50 13.03
N ALA A 105 16.72 3.82 13.95
CA ALA A 105 15.27 3.92 14.16
C ALA A 105 14.80 5.31 14.60
N GLY A 106 15.68 6.10 15.24
CA GLY A 106 15.42 7.49 15.64
C GLY A 106 15.64 8.54 14.55
N SER A 107 15.92 8.15 13.31
CA SER A 107 16.20 9.09 12.22
C SER A 107 14.94 9.88 11.83
N GLN A 108 15.04 11.20 11.86
CA GLN A 108 13.99 12.14 11.45
C GLN A 108 13.76 12.18 9.93
N ARG A 109 14.65 11.54 9.15
CA ARG A 109 14.55 11.46 7.69
C ARG A 109 13.80 10.21 7.20
N LYS A 110 13.27 9.42 8.12
CA LYS A 110 12.55 8.19 7.79
C LYS A 110 11.12 8.28 8.26
N SER A 111 10.19 8.04 7.35
CA SER A 111 8.82 7.71 7.70
C SER A 111 8.77 6.31 8.27
N LYS A 112 8.14 6.17 9.40
CA LYS A 112 7.90 4.89 10.07
C LYS A 112 6.58 4.33 9.57
N VAL A 113 6.60 3.12 9.10
CA VAL A 113 5.41 2.44 8.56
C VAL A 113 5.23 1.13 9.31
N LEU A 114 4.07 0.98 9.93
CA LEU A 114 3.66 -0.27 10.51
C LEU A 114 3.10 -1.16 9.41
N VAL A 115 3.67 -2.34 9.23
CA VAL A 115 3.27 -3.34 8.24
C VAL A 115 2.58 -4.49 8.96
N MET A 116 1.36 -4.80 8.57
CA MET A 116 0.55 -5.88 9.14
C MET A 116 0.13 -6.82 8.01
N ILE A 117 0.45 -8.10 8.14
CA ILE A 117 0.23 -9.12 7.11
C ILE A 117 -0.55 -10.28 7.71
N GLU A 118 -1.66 -10.65 7.08
CA GLU A 118 -2.34 -11.92 7.40
C GLU A 118 -1.47 -13.11 7.01
N SER A 119 -1.31 -14.04 7.93
CA SER A 119 -0.62 -15.30 7.73
C SER A 119 -1.65 -16.43 7.80
N LYS A 120 -2.05 -16.94 6.63
CA LYS A 120 -3.11 -17.96 6.51
C LYS A 120 -2.51 -19.35 6.36
N ALA A 121 -3.05 -20.33 7.08
CA ALA A 121 -2.67 -21.72 6.91
C ALA A 121 -3.03 -22.22 5.50
N VAL A 122 -2.13 -22.97 4.90
CA VAL A 122 -2.42 -23.65 3.63
C VAL A 122 -3.12 -24.97 3.94
N PRO A 123 -4.31 -25.22 3.37
CA PRO A 123 -5.01 -26.49 3.57
C PRO A 123 -4.13 -27.70 3.20
N GLU A 124 -4.20 -28.78 3.98
CA GLU A 124 -3.34 -29.96 3.82
C GLU A 124 -3.34 -30.52 2.40
N ASN A 125 -4.51 -30.52 1.74
CA ASN A 125 -4.66 -30.98 0.35
C ASN A 125 -3.95 -30.10 -0.69
N LYS A 126 -3.46 -28.91 -0.30
CA LYS A 126 -2.71 -27.96 -1.15
C LYS A 126 -1.27 -27.77 -0.70
N GLN A 127 -0.86 -28.41 0.39
CA GLN A 127 0.52 -28.36 0.86
C GLN A 127 1.44 -29.12 -0.10
N LYS A 128 2.54 -28.47 -0.48
CA LYS A 128 3.57 -29.09 -1.32
C LYS A 128 4.80 -29.41 -0.47
N LYS A 129 5.33 -30.62 -0.59
CA LYS A 129 6.54 -31.04 0.12
C LYS A 129 7.67 -30.01 -0.06
N GLY A 130 8.23 -29.54 1.06
CA GLY A 130 9.31 -28.53 1.06
C GLY A 130 8.85 -27.07 0.88
N LYS A 131 7.54 -26.78 0.85
CA LYS A 131 7.01 -25.41 0.89
C LYS A 131 6.46 -25.10 2.29
N LYS A 132 6.44 -23.78 2.62
CA LYS A 132 5.83 -23.31 3.87
C LYS A 132 4.34 -23.70 3.91
N ASP A 133 3.89 -24.09 5.07
CA ASP A 133 2.50 -24.43 5.39
C ASP A 133 1.57 -23.21 5.52
N ARG A 134 2.14 -22.01 5.43
CA ARG A 134 1.43 -20.73 5.53
C ARG A 134 1.67 -19.86 4.29
N LYS A 135 0.67 -19.04 3.96
CA LYS A 135 0.73 -18.05 2.87
C LYS A 135 0.28 -16.68 3.36
N SER A 136 0.81 -15.63 2.77
CA SER A 136 0.36 -14.26 3.02
C SER A 136 -1.06 -14.06 2.49
N GLY A 137 -1.91 -13.44 3.30
CA GLY A 137 -3.24 -12.97 2.95
C GLY A 137 -3.24 -11.47 2.61
N HIS A 138 -4.16 -10.73 3.21
CA HIS A 138 -4.23 -9.27 3.06
C HIS A 138 -3.07 -8.58 3.82
N ILE A 139 -2.69 -7.42 3.31
CA ILE A 139 -1.64 -6.59 3.89
C ILE A 139 -2.22 -5.21 4.16
N LYS A 140 -1.90 -4.64 5.31
CA LYS A 140 -2.13 -3.23 5.62
C LYS A 140 -0.84 -2.54 5.98
N MET A 141 -0.70 -1.30 5.54
CA MET A 141 0.42 -0.43 5.87
C MET A 141 -0.10 0.88 6.42
N LYS A 142 0.41 1.31 7.56
CA LYS A 142 0.02 2.56 8.21
C LYS A 142 1.25 3.38 8.55
N VAL A 143 1.32 4.61 8.07
CA VAL A 143 2.34 5.57 8.50
C VAL A 143 2.04 5.98 9.94
N VAL A 144 3.04 5.88 10.81
CA VAL A 144 2.93 6.19 12.24
C VAL A 144 3.98 7.22 12.66
N PRO A 145 3.69 8.07 13.63
CA PRO A 145 4.65 9.07 14.10
C PRO A 145 5.81 8.43 14.86
N ASP A 146 5.55 7.38 15.61
CA ASP A 146 6.54 6.60 16.35
C ASP A 146 6.14 5.12 16.42
N VAL A 147 7.04 4.29 16.91
CA VAL A 147 6.84 2.83 17.07
C VAL A 147 6.65 2.45 18.54
N LYS A 148 6.14 3.36 19.36
CA LYS A 148 5.84 3.06 20.77
C LYS A 148 4.67 2.08 20.88
N ALA A 149 4.67 1.28 21.93
CA ALA A 149 3.65 0.28 22.18
C ALA A 149 2.20 0.86 22.14
N SER A 150 1.99 2.09 22.64
CA SER A 150 0.70 2.77 22.59
C SER A 150 0.24 3.05 21.16
N THR A 151 1.13 3.59 20.31
CA THR A 151 0.85 3.91 18.90
C THR A 151 0.59 2.65 18.08
N VAL A 152 1.39 1.60 18.30
CA VAL A 152 1.23 0.30 17.65
C VAL A 152 -0.10 -0.34 18.06
N THR A 153 -0.44 -0.31 19.35
CA THR A 153 -1.70 -0.86 19.87
C THR A 153 -2.91 -0.12 19.28
N GLU A 154 -2.88 1.20 19.23
CA GLU A 154 -3.97 2.00 18.63
C GLU A 154 -4.13 1.73 17.14
N ALA A 155 -3.01 1.67 16.41
CA ALA A 155 -3.01 1.35 14.99
C ALA A 155 -3.58 -0.04 14.71
N SER A 156 -3.21 -1.03 15.54
CA SER A 156 -3.66 -2.42 15.43
C SER A 156 -5.15 -2.58 15.74
N LYS A 157 -5.69 -1.91 16.77
CA LYS A 157 -7.12 -1.96 17.10
C LYS A 157 -8.04 -1.57 15.92
N VAL A 158 -7.60 -0.65 15.09
CA VAL A 158 -8.37 -0.22 13.91
C VAL A 158 -8.22 -1.18 12.75
N ALA A 159 -7.03 -1.74 12.59
CA ALA A 159 -6.66 -2.52 11.40
C ALA A 159 -7.00 -4.01 11.51
N VAL A 160 -7.11 -4.54 12.73
CA VAL A 160 -7.15 -5.95 13.05
C VAL A 160 -8.47 -6.29 13.73
N ALA A 161 -9.08 -7.41 13.39
CA ALA A 161 -10.29 -7.93 14.02
C ALA A 161 -9.99 -8.40 15.48
N ALA A 162 -10.98 -8.31 16.36
CA ALA A 162 -10.82 -8.53 17.81
C ALA A 162 -10.30 -9.94 18.16
N ASP A 163 -10.68 -10.96 17.40
CA ASP A 163 -10.33 -12.37 17.66
C ASP A 163 -9.02 -12.81 16.99
N SER A 164 -8.20 -11.86 16.55
CA SER A 164 -6.97 -12.16 15.80
C SER A 164 -5.76 -12.29 16.71
N ARG A 165 -4.85 -13.18 16.36
CA ARG A 165 -3.55 -13.34 17.02
C ARG A 165 -2.50 -12.47 16.33
N ILE A 166 -1.87 -11.57 17.08
CA ILE A 166 -0.75 -10.75 16.58
C ILE A 166 0.57 -11.42 16.95
N ILE A 167 1.46 -11.53 15.99
CA ILE A 167 2.82 -12.04 16.13
C ILE A 167 3.77 -10.90 15.77
N THR A 168 4.64 -10.52 16.70
CA THR A 168 5.71 -9.54 16.52
C THR A 168 7.05 -10.22 16.74
N ASP A 169 8.12 -9.65 16.21
CA ASP A 169 9.46 -9.98 16.66
C ASP A 169 9.69 -9.42 18.07
N ASP A 170 10.65 -10.01 18.78
CA ASP A 170 10.96 -9.68 20.19
C ASP A 170 11.84 -8.42 20.24
N SER A 171 11.37 -7.31 19.66
CA SER A 171 12.05 -6.03 19.69
C SER A 171 11.94 -5.44 21.09
N LYS A 172 13.05 -5.41 21.82
CA LYS A 172 13.19 -4.65 23.07
C LYS A 172 13.23 -3.16 22.73
N SER A 173 12.07 -2.53 22.68
CA SER A 173 11.92 -1.07 22.60
C SER A 173 11.86 -0.46 24.00
#